data_e90fa7738ed6c110b570ac74a5cea22e
#
_entry.id   e90fa7738ed6c110b570ac74a5cea22e
#
_cell.length_a   1.000
_cell.length_b   1.000
_cell.length_c   1.000
_cell.angle_alpha   90.00
_cell.angle_beta   90.00
_cell.angle_gamma   90.00
#
_symmetry.space_group_name_H-M   'P 1'
#
loop_
_entity.id
_entity.type
_entity.pdbx_description
1 polymer ?
#
loop_
_entity_poly.entity_id
_entity_poly.type
_entity_poly.pdbx_seq_one_letter_code
_entity_poly.pdbx_strand_id
1 'polypeptide(L)'
;PVLVIFSCRRKLFYLAKDEHFQKLGWRQLMGATGQIETDRAAGGEGAIARAADILSSGRPLGIFPEGTRSRRTSPPYLGPGKTGVARIAAAFPDVPVLVCGIDGARDILAPGEPFLPRVWKRTELKFGSSITWNEWIGEADGGDLSDEEVDRLHSLNSEERREELRKLYRRFTNQTIATLAALGAP
;
A
#
# COMPACT_ATOMS: atom_id res chain seq x y z
N PRO A 1 -9.59 5.39 -1.11
CA PRO A 1 -9.83 4.34 -2.13
C PRO A 1 -10.71 4.82 -3.27
N VAL A 2 -11.88 5.40 -2.96
CA VAL A 2 -12.92 5.75 -3.95
C VAL A 2 -12.37 6.58 -5.11
N LEU A 3 -11.58 7.62 -4.85
CA LEU A 3 -11.00 8.49 -5.87
C LEU A 3 -10.12 7.72 -6.86
N VAL A 4 -9.28 6.82 -6.35
CA VAL A 4 -8.39 6.02 -7.19
C VAL A 4 -9.17 5.00 -8.02
N ILE A 5 -10.22 4.40 -7.45
CA ILE A 5 -11.09 3.46 -8.17
C ILE A 5 -11.78 4.15 -9.35
N PHE A 6 -12.25 5.38 -9.19
CA PHE A 6 -12.88 6.13 -10.29
C PHE A 6 -11.89 6.54 -11.39
N SER A 7 -10.62 6.80 -11.03
CA SER A 7 -9.59 7.19 -11.99
C SER A 7 -9.02 6.00 -12.76
N CYS A 8 -8.95 4.84 -12.13
CA CYS A 8 -8.52 3.60 -12.77
C CYS A 8 -9.73 2.91 -13.40
N ARG A 9 -9.71 2.68 -14.71
CA ARG A 9 -10.77 1.90 -15.41
C ARG A 9 -10.84 0.42 -15.00
N ARG A 10 -10.17 0.03 -13.90
CA ARG A 10 -10.10 -1.33 -13.35
C ARG A 10 -10.51 -1.28 -11.89
N LYS A 11 -11.27 -2.29 -11.45
CA LYS A 11 -11.67 -2.43 -10.04
C LYS A 11 -10.43 -2.75 -9.19
N LEU A 12 -10.04 -1.83 -8.30
CA LEU A 12 -8.98 -2.02 -7.33
C LEU A 12 -9.55 -2.62 -6.05
N PHE A 13 -8.84 -3.56 -5.48
CA PHE A 13 -9.20 -4.20 -4.22
C PHE A 13 -8.39 -3.61 -3.08
N TYR A 14 -9.05 -3.23 -2.00
CA TYR A 14 -8.44 -2.63 -0.81
C TYR A 14 -8.76 -3.46 0.42
N LEU A 15 -7.77 -3.64 1.27
CA LEU A 15 -7.96 -4.23 2.59
C LEU A 15 -8.60 -3.19 3.51
N ALA A 16 -9.81 -3.47 3.99
CA ALA A 16 -10.56 -2.59 4.88
C ALA A 16 -10.87 -3.27 6.22
N LYS A 17 -11.04 -2.46 7.25
CA LYS A 17 -11.33 -2.95 8.60
C LYS A 17 -12.72 -3.57 8.66
N ASP A 18 -12.85 -4.65 9.43
CA ASP A 18 -14.08 -5.36 9.78
C ASP A 18 -15.20 -4.46 10.33
N GLU A 19 -14.85 -3.48 11.16
CA GLU A 19 -15.79 -2.51 11.74
C GLU A 19 -16.70 -1.83 10.70
N HIS A 20 -16.22 -1.69 9.47
CA HIS A 20 -16.99 -1.09 8.37
C HIS A 20 -17.98 -2.05 7.73
N PHE A 21 -17.87 -3.35 7.98
CA PHE A 21 -18.75 -4.38 7.40
C PHE A 21 -19.93 -4.77 8.32
N GLN A 22 -19.93 -4.31 9.57
CA GLN A 22 -20.94 -4.68 10.58
C GLN A 22 -22.29 -3.99 10.38
N LYS A 23 -22.36 -2.89 9.63
CA LYS A 23 -23.62 -2.17 9.37
C LYS A 23 -24.36 -2.75 8.18
N LEU A 24 -25.65 -3.06 8.36
CA LEU A 24 -26.53 -3.58 7.32
C LEU A 24 -26.54 -2.64 6.09
N GLY A 25 -26.30 -3.18 4.90
CA GLY A 25 -26.17 -2.41 3.65
C GLY A 25 -24.76 -1.92 3.33
N TRP A 26 -23.90 -1.67 4.30
CA TRP A 26 -22.51 -1.26 4.06
C TRP A 26 -21.65 -2.41 3.54
N ARG A 27 -21.94 -3.64 3.96
CA ARG A 27 -21.24 -4.85 3.49
C ARG A 27 -21.35 -5.02 1.97
N GLN A 28 -22.55 -4.79 1.42
CA GLN A 28 -22.79 -4.90 -0.02
C GLN A 28 -22.07 -3.77 -0.78
N LEU A 29 -22.15 -2.53 -0.27
CA LEU A 29 -21.46 -1.38 -0.84
C LEU A 29 -19.94 -1.56 -0.80
N MET A 30 -19.39 -2.02 0.31
CA MET A 30 -17.95 -2.30 0.48
C MET A 30 -17.49 -3.39 -0.48
N GLY A 31 -18.24 -4.48 -0.64
CA GLY A 31 -17.95 -5.53 -1.62
C GLY A 31 -18.02 -5.02 -3.06
N ALA A 32 -19.02 -4.20 -3.39
CA ALA A 32 -19.16 -3.59 -4.71
C ALA A 32 -18.00 -2.65 -5.04
N THR A 33 -17.47 -1.92 -4.06
CA THR A 33 -16.31 -1.02 -4.21
C THR A 33 -14.95 -1.72 -4.10
N GLY A 34 -14.91 -3.06 -4.02
CA GLY A 34 -13.65 -3.82 -3.99
C GLY A 34 -12.96 -3.82 -2.62
N GLN A 35 -13.65 -3.45 -1.56
CA GLN A 35 -13.08 -3.53 -0.22
C GLN A 35 -13.26 -4.94 0.35
N ILE A 36 -12.16 -5.49 0.88
CA ILE A 36 -12.10 -6.83 1.45
C ILE A 36 -11.89 -6.71 2.95
N GLU A 37 -12.73 -7.40 3.69
CA GLU A 37 -12.66 -7.46 5.15
C GLU A 37 -11.36 -8.10 5.61
N THR A 38 -10.66 -7.45 6.54
CA THR A 38 -9.48 -8.01 7.20
C THR A 38 -9.73 -8.11 8.69
N ASP A 39 -9.55 -9.31 9.23
CA ASP A 39 -9.60 -9.54 10.66
C ASP A 39 -8.36 -8.94 11.33
N ARG A 40 -8.60 -8.03 12.28
CA ARG A 40 -7.53 -7.43 13.10
C ARG A 40 -6.90 -8.42 14.07
N ALA A 41 -7.64 -9.44 14.51
CA ALA A 41 -7.11 -10.45 15.42
C ALA A 41 -6.02 -11.29 14.74
N ALA A 42 -6.09 -11.46 13.42
CA ALA A 42 -5.06 -12.12 12.62
C ALA A 42 -3.80 -11.25 12.38
N GLY A 43 -3.80 -9.98 12.82
CA GLY A 43 -2.65 -9.08 12.72
C GLY A 43 -2.19 -8.76 11.29
N GLY A 44 -0.92 -8.36 11.16
CA GLY A 44 -0.33 -8.03 9.87
C GLY A 44 -0.17 -9.22 8.93
N GLU A 45 -0.06 -10.43 9.44
CA GLU A 45 0.08 -11.65 8.63
C GLU A 45 -1.23 -12.05 7.96
N GLY A 46 -2.36 -11.90 8.65
CA GLY A 46 -3.68 -12.10 8.04
C GLY A 46 -3.95 -11.13 6.88
N ALA A 47 -3.51 -9.88 7.01
CA ALA A 47 -3.60 -8.91 5.92
C ALA A 47 -2.73 -9.30 4.71
N ILE A 48 -1.52 -9.84 4.94
CA ILE A 48 -0.64 -10.31 3.87
C ILE A 48 -1.23 -11.54 3.17
N ALA A 49 -1.78 -12.49 3.92
CA ALA A 49 -2.43 -13.66 3.33
C ALA A 49 -3.63 -13.25 2.43
N ARG A 50 -4.45 -12.32 2.87
CA ARG A 50 -5.55 -11.78 2.05
C ARG A 50 -5.07 -11.03 0.81
N ALA A 51 -3.96 -10.29 0.92
CA ALA A 51 -3.32 -9.64 -0.21
C ALA A 51 -2.84 -10.68 -1.23
N ALA A 52 -2.26 -11.79 -0.76
CA ALA A 52 -1.83 -12.90 -1.58
C ALA A 52 -2.99 -13.53 -2.36
N ASP A 53 -4.14 -13.78 -1.74
CA ASP A 53 -5.34 -14.29 -2.40
C ASP A 53 -5.80 -13.39 -3.56
N ILE A 54 -5.73 -12.05 -3.37
CA ILE A 54 -6.12 -11.07 -4.39
C ILE A 54 -5.16 -11.14 -5.57
N LEU A 55 -3.86 -11.06 -5.31
CA LEU A 55 -2.83 -11.01 -6.34
C LEU A 55 -2.74 -12.34 -7.11
N SER A 56 -2.82 -13.48 -6.43
CA SER A 56 -2.85 -14.80 -7.07
C SER A 56 -4.04 -15.00 -8.00
N SER A 57 -5.14 -14.28 -7.76
CA SER A 57 -6.30 -14.27 -8.67
C SER A 57 -6.20 -13.27 -9.82
N GLY A 58 -5.01 -12.66 -10.04
CA GLY A 58 -4.75 -11.67 -11.10
C GLY A 58 -5.45 -10.33 -10.88
N ARG A 59 -5.91 -10.05 -9.65
CA ARG A 59 -6.63 -8.81 -9.34
C ARG A 59 -5.68 -7.76 -8.74
N PRO A 60 -5.84 -6.47 -9.10
CA PRO A 60 -5.00 -5.41 -8.58
C PRO A 60 -5.34 -5.09 -7.13
N LEU A 61 -4.31 -4.92 -6.29
CA LEU A 61 -4.42 -4.60 -4.88
C LEU A 61 -4.00 -3.16 -4.64
N GLY A 62 -4.82 -2.38 -3.92
CA GLY A 62 -4.47 -1.06 -3.42
C GLY A 62 -4.05 -1.13 -1.95
N ILE A 63 -2.93 -0.50 -1.62
CA ILE A 63 -2.39 -0.47 -0.27
C ILE A 63 -2.08 0.97 0.12
N PHE A 64 -2.49 1.36 1.32
CA PHE A 64 -2.00 2.58 1.98
C PHE A 64 -0.82 2.19 2.86
N PRO A 65 0.42 2.56 2.51
CA PRO A 65 1.61 2.06 3.18
C PRO A 65 1.71 2.47 4.65
N GLU A 66 1.07 3.56 5.05
CA GLU A 66 0.97 3.98 6.45
C GLU A 66 0.13 3.00 7.30
N GLY A 67 -0.78 2.25 6.68
CA GLY A 67 -1.70 1.32 7.34
C GLY A 67 -2.73 1.98 8.26
N THR A 68 -2.77 3.31 8.29
CA THR A 68 -3.71 4.12 9.06
C THR A 68 -3.93 5.48 8.39
N ARG A 69 -5.02 6.14 8.73
CA ARG A 69 -5.22 7.54 8.34
C ARG A 69 -4.39 8.45 9.24
N SER A 70 -3.67 9.41 8.65
CA SER A 70 -2.96 10.42 9.42
C SER A 70 -3.95 11.26 10.26
N ARG A 71 -3.62 11.43 11.55
CA ARG A 71 -4.34 12.31 12.49
C ARG A 71 -3.62 13.64 12.70
N ARG A 72 -2.53 13.88 11.98
CA ARG A 72 -1.78 15.14 12.08
C ARG A 72 -2.66 16.30 11.65
N THR A 73 -2.55 17.40 12.36
CA THR A 73 -3.29 18.63 12.10
C THR A 73 -2.52 19.63 11.22
N SER A 74 -1.20 19.40 11.07
CA SER A 74 -0.30 20.20 10.24
C SER A 74 0.59 19.31 9.37
N PRO A 75 1.09 19.82 8.23
CA PRO A 75 2.06 19.12 7.38
C PRO A 75 3.38 18.81 8.11
N PRO A 76 4.10 17.77 7.66
CA PRO A 76 3.69 16.80 6.67
C PRO A 76 2.63 15.84 7.26
N TYR A 77 1.56 15.60 6.51
CA TYR A 77 0.50 14.68 6.95
C TYR A 77 0.88 13.22 6.72
N LEU A 78 1.74 12.97 5.74
CA LEU A 78 2.27 11.64 5.44
C LEU A 78 3.07 11.11 6.64
N GLY A 79 2.73 9.93 7.09
CA GLY A 79 3.39 9.24 8.21
C GLY A 79 4.40 8.19 7.74
N PRO A 80 5.12 7.57 8.68
CA PRO A 80 6.03 6.48 8.37
C PRO A 80 5.27 5.28 7.81
N GLY A 81 5.86 4.63 6.79
CA GLY A 81 5.30 3.43 6.20
C GLY A 81 5.51 2.19 7.05
N LYS A 82 4.56 1.25 6.93
CA LYS A 82 4.67 -0.11 7.47
C LYS A 82 5.22 -1.04 6.38
N THR A 83 6.05 -1.99 6.77
CA THR A 83 6.74 -2.90 5.85
C THR A 83 5.82 -3.90 5.13
N GLY A 84 4.51 -3.86 5.36
CA GLY A 84 3.55 -4.72 4.68
C GLY A 84 3.59 -4.61 3.15
N VAL A 85 3.77 -3.40 2.61
CA VAL A 85 3.88 -3.19 1.16
C VAL A 85 5.11 -3.90 0.59
N ALA A 86 6.26 -3.81 1.25
CA ALA A 86 7.49 -4.46 0.83
C ALA A 86 7.41 -5.99 0.94
N ARG A 87 6.80 -6.50 2.03
CA ARG A 87 6.58 -7.94 2.22
C ARG A 87 5.69 -8.55 1.14
N ILE A 88 4.67 -7.81 0.71
CA ILE A 88 3.80 -8.24 -0.39
C ILE A 88 4.54 -8.16 -1.72
N ALA A 89 5.29 -7.08 -1.99
CA ALA A 89 6.09 -6.97 -3.20
C ALA A 89 7.11 -8.11 -3.31
N ALA A 90 7.81 -8.44 -2.24
CA ALA A 90 8.76 -9.55 -2.22
C ALA A 90 8.10 -10.95 -2.35
N ALA A 91 6.86 -11.12 -1.88
CA ALA A 91 6.12 -12.36 -2.05
C ALA A 91 5.58 -12.54 -3.49
N PHE A 92 5.44 -11.45 -4.23
CA PHE A 92 5.01 -11.40 -5.63
C PHE A 92 5.99 -10.58 -6.46
N PRO A 93 7.22 -11.09 -6.66
CA PRO A 93 8.36 -10.28 -7.10
C PRO A 93 8.24 -9.74 -8.53
N ASP A 94 7.40 -10.34 -9.37
CA ASP A 94 7.14 -9.91 -10.74
C ASP A 94 5.89 -9.02 -10.87
N VAL A 95 5.15 -8.82 -9.77
CA VAL A 95 3.96 -7.94 -9.79
C VAL A 95 4.41 -6.49 -9.68
N PRO A 96 4.06 -5.62 -10.66
CA PRO A 96 4.48 -4.23 -10.63
C PRO A 96 3.80 -3.46 -9.49
N VAL A 97 4.60 -2.71 -8.76
CA VAL A 97 4.18 -1.75 -7.73
C VAL A 97 4.14 -0.37 -8.36
N LEU A 98 2.96 0.24 -8.38
CA LEU A 98 2.74 1.58 -8.90
C LEU A 98 2.40 2.52 -7.72
N VAL A 99 3.24 3.53 -7.52
CA VAL A 99 3.02 4.53 -6.47
C VAL A 99 2.09 5.63 -6.99
N CYS A 100 1.06 5.95 -6.20
CA CYS A 100 0.09 6.99 -6.53
C CYS A 100 -0.01 8.01 -5.38
N GLY A 101 0.49 9.21 -5.60
CA GLY A 101 0.30 10.36 -4.73
C GLY A 101 -1.13 10.91 -4.86
N ILE A 102 -1.75 11.25 -3.73
CA ILE A 102 -3.11 11.81 -3.67
C ILE A 102 -3.02 13.14 -2.93
N ASP A 103 -3.23 14.24 -3.63
CA ASP A 103 -3.32 15.57 -3.05
C ASP A 103 -4.77 16.06 -3.01
N GLY A 104 -5.10 16.96 -2.07
CA GLY A 104 -6.43 17.56 -1.90
C GLY A 104 -7.49 16.63 -1.28
N ALA A 105 -7.18 15.37 -0.95
CA ALA A 105 -8.15 14.45 -0.35
C ALA A 105 -8.68 14.94 1.01
N ARG A 106 -7.86 15.65 1.79
CA ARG A 106 -8.25 16.26 3.07
C ARG A 106 -9.23 17.41 2.91
N ASP A 107 -9.15 18.12 1.79
CA ASP A 107 -10.07 19.23 1.49
C ASP A 107 -11.50 18.74 1.21
N ILE A 108 -11.61 17.50 0.71
CA ILE A 108 -12.91 16.85 0.51
C ILE A 108 -13.48 16.37 1.85
N LEU A 109 -12.67 15.72 2.68
CA LEU A 109 -13.10 15.17 3.97
C LEU A 109 -11.93 15.14 4.95
N ALA A 110 -11.86 16.15 5.83
CA ALA A 110 -10.85 16.19 6.88
C ALA A 110 -11.16 15.19 8.01
N PRO A 111 -10.13 14.63 8.66
CA PRO A 111 -10.32 13.80 9.85
C PRO A 111 -10.99 14.60 10.98
N GLY A 112 -12.06 14.05 11.57
CA GLY A 112 -12.77 14.69 12.68
C GLY A 112 -13.90 15.65 12.28
N GLU A 113 -14.04 15.96 10.99
CA GLU A 113 -15.20 16.72 10.50
C GLU A 113 -16.44 15.82 10.30
N PRO A 114 -17.65 16.38 10.36
CA PRO A 114 -18.89 15.65 10.03
C PRO A 114 -18.77 15.04 8.64
N PHE A 115 -19.37 13.87 8.43
CA PHE A 115 -19.34 13.13 7.17
C PHE A 115 -20.17 13.83 6.07
N LEU A 116 -19.76 15.03 5.72
CA LEU A 116 -20.28 15.81 4.59
C LEU A 116 -19.12 16.08 3.62
N PRO A 117 -18.93 15.22 2.60
CA PRO A 117 -17.83 15.40 1.66
C PRO A 117 -18.04 16.67 0.83
N ARG A 118 -17.02 17.51 0.78
CA ARG A 118 -17.00 18.73 -0.04
C ARG A 118 -16.65 18.36 -1.48
N VAL A 119 -17.64 17.79 -2.21
CA VAL A 119 -17.47 17.23 -3.56
C VAL A 119 -17.05 18.24 -4.63
N TRP A 120 -17.14 19.55 -4.35
CA TRP A 120 -16.67 20.65 -5.21
C TRP A 120 -15.17 20.93 -5.09
N LYS A 121 -14.49 20.30 -4.13
CA LYS A 121 -13.04 20.41 -4.00
C LYS A 121 -12.33 19.48 -4.99
N ARG A 122 -11.18 19.95 -5.46
CA ARG A 122 -10.36 19.18 -6.41
C ARG A 122 -9.43 18.24 -5.67
N THR A 123 -9.20 17.10 -6.27
CA THR A 123 -8.18 16.13 -5.84
C THR A 123 -7.31 15.82 -7.03
N GLU A 124 -6.02 15.81 -6.83
CA GLU A 124 -5.04 15.44 -7.85
C GLU A 124 -4.48 14.06 -7.54
N LEU A 125 -4.38 13.23 -8.58
CA LEU A 125 -3.74 11.92 -8.53
C LEU A 125 -2.52 11.95 -9.43
N LYS A 126 -1.33 11.71 -8.86
CA LYS A 126 -0.08 11.61 -9.60
C LYS A 126 0.47 10.21 -9.48
N PHE A 127 0.80 9.62 -10.63
CA PHE A 127 1.34 8.27 -10.70
C PHE A 127 2.84 8.35 -11.00
N GLY A 128 3.63 7.60 -10.24
CA GLY A 128 5.04 7.38 -10.51
C GLY A 128 5.26 6.29 -11.55
N SER A 129 6.52 5.96 -11.79
CA SER A 129 6.87 4.78 -12.57
C SER A 129 6.54 3.51 -11.78
N SER A 130 6.17 2.44 -12.49
CA SER A 130 6.02 1.13 -11.87
C SER A 130 7.39 0.46 -11.74
N ILE A 131 7.57 -0.31 -10.68
CA ILE A 131 8.75 -1.13 -10.44
C ILE A 131 8.32 -2.47 -9.83
N THR A 132 8.94 -3.56 -10.25
CA THR A 132 8.79 -4.86 -9.60
C THR A 132 9.80 -5.03 -8.47
N TRP A 133 9.59 -5.99 -7.58
CA TRP A 133 10.57 -6.31 -6.55
C TRP A 133 11.88 -6.81 -7.16
N ASN A 134 11.80 -7.64 -8.21
CA ASN A 134 12.96 -8.17 -8.92
C ASN A 134 13.80 -7.07 -9.58
N GLU A 135 13.18 -6.07 -10.18
CA GLU A 135 13.89 -4.91 -10.70
C GLU A 135 14.50 -4.09 -9.58
N TRP A 136 13.71 -3.77 -8.56
CA TRP A 136 14.11 -2.91 -7.46
C TRP A 136 15.30 -3.46 -6.65
N ILE A 137 15.39 -4.78 -6.47
CA ILE A 137 16.42 -5.38 -5.62
C ILE A 137 17.81 -5.19 -6.20
N GLY A 138 17.95 -5.12 -7.53
CA GLY A 138 19.20 -4.88 -8.24
C GLY A 138 19.49 -3.40 -8.54
N GLU A 139 18.53 -2.49 -8.37
CA GLU A 139 18.77 -1.07 -8.64
C GLU A 139 19.67 -0.44 -7.57
N ALA A 140 20.64 0.40 -7.99
CA ALA A 140 21.57 1.10 -7.11
C ALA A 140 20.86 2.01 -6.09
N ASP A 141 19.78 2.67 -6.52
CA ASP A 141 18.92 3.48 -5.65
C ASP A 141 17.88 2.61 -4.90
N GLY A 142 17.76 1.33 -5.26
CA GLY A 142 16.83 0.35 -4.70
C GLY A 142 17.48 -0.56 -3.66
N GLY A 143 17.44 -1.87 -3.90
CA GLY A 143 18.03 -2.89 -3.05
C GLY A 143 19.56 -2.86 -3.06
N ASP A 144 20.15 -2.51 -4.21
CA ASP A 144 21.59 -2.42 -4.46
C ASP A 144 22.30 -3.77 -4.21
N LEU A 145 21.64 -4.86 -4.60
CA LEU A 145 22.21 -6.20 -4.53
C LEU A 145 22.59 -6.69 -5.92
N SER A 146 23.77 -7.28 -6.03
CA SER A 146 24.17 -8.05 -7.21
C SER A 146 23.39 -9.37 -7.29
N ASP A 147 23.38 -10.00 -8.47
CA ASP A 147 22.77 -11.33 -8.65
C ASP A 147 23.35 -12.37 -7.68
N GLU A 148 24.66 -12.31 -7.43
CA GLU A 148 25.36 -13.20 -6.49
C GLU A 148 24.89 -12.98 -5.04
N GLU A 149 24.62 -11.73 -4.66
CA GLU A 149 24.10 -11.40 -3.32
C GLU A 149 22.63 -11.81 -3.17
N VAL A 150 21.84 -11.73 -4.22
CA VAL A 150 20.46 -12.24 -4.25
C VAL A 150 20.47 -13.77 -4.11
N ASP A 151 21.35 -14.48 -4.81
CA ASP A 151 21.51 -15.94 -4.69
C ASP A 151 21.99 -16.31 -3.28
N ARG A 152 22.94 -15.56 -2.73
CA ARG A 152 23.37 -15.73 -1.34
C ARG A 152 22.22 -15.53 -0.37
N LEU A 153 21.39 -14.48 -0.54
CA LEU A 153 20.22 -14.24 0.29
C LEU A 153 19.25 -15.43 0.30
N HIS A 154 19.10 -16.09 -0.86
CA HIS A 154 18.29 -17.30 -0.97
C HIS A 154 18.90 -18.52 -0.27
N SER A 155 20.23 -18.60 -0.18
CA SER A 155 20.96 -19.70 0.46
C SER A 155 21.10 -19.56 1.98
N LEU A 156 20.84 -18.38 2.56
CA LEU A 156 20.90 -18.14 3.99
C LEU A 156 19.91 -19.01 4.77
N ASN A 157 20.25 -19.34 6.01
CA ASN A 157 19.32 -19.96 6.94
C ASN A 157 18.11 -19.02 7.22
N SER A 158 17.05 -19.57 7.78
CA SER A 158 15.78 -18.86 7.96
C SER A 158 15.89 -17.61 8.83
N GLU A 159 16.80 -17.58 9.79
CA GLU A 159 16.95 -16.45 10.72
C GLU A 159 17.78 -15.32 10.11
N GLU A 160 18.94 -15.63 9.55
CA GLU A 160 19.80 -14.68 8.82
C GLU A 160 19.05 -14.05 7.64
N ARG A 161 18.37 -14.87 6.85
CA ARG A 161 17.55 -14.41 5.74
C ARG A 161 16.45 -13.45 6.20
N ARG A 162 15.79 -13.72 7.32
CA ARG A 162 14.76 -12.85 7.88
C ARG A 162 15.33 -11.49 8.28
N GLU A 163 16.53 -11.45 8.84
CA GLU A 163 17.17 -10.19 9.25
C GLU A 163 17.54 -9.34 8.03
N GLU A 164 18.16 -9.94 6.99
CA GLU A 164 18.49 -9.22 5.75
C GLU A 164 17.23 -8.72 5.04
N LEU A 165 16.23 -9.57 4.89
CA LEU A 165 14.94 -9.16 4.32
C LEU A 165 14.27 -8.02 5.11
N ARG A 166 14.44 -7.97 6.44
CA ARG A 166 13.89 -6.87 7.26
C ARG A 166 14.49 -5.53 6.88
N LYS A 167 15.80 -5.46 6.59
CA LYS A 167 16.49 -4.24 6.12
C LYS A 167 15.98 -3.83 4.75
N LEU A 168 15.89 -4.77 3.81
CA LEU A 168 15.37 -4.53 2.46
C LEU A 168 13.91 -4.05 2.50
N TYR A 169 13.05 -4.69 3.30
CA TYR A 169 11.66 -4.26 3.46
C TYR A 169 11.55 -2.84 4.00
N ARG A 170 12.42 -2.45 4.91
CA ARG A 170 12.43 -1.09 5.45
C ARG A 170 12.88 -0.10 4.37
N ARG A 171 13.95 -0.42 3.61
CA ARG A 171 14.47 0.41 2.53
C ARG A 171 13.40 0.64 1.46
N PHE A 172 12.78 -0.43 0.94
CA PHE A 172 11.67 -0.35 -0.03
C PHE A 172 10.51 0.51 0.48
N THR A 173 10.11 0.30 1.72
CA THR A 173 9.01 1.06 2.32
C THR A 173 9.34 2.54 2.44
N ASN A 174 10.54 2.88 2.89
CA ASN A 174 10.97 4.27 3.02
C ASN A 174 11.03 4.96 1.65
N GLN A 175 11.51 4.27 0.62
CA GLN A 175 11.53 4.79 -0.74
C GLN A 175 10.12 4.98 -1.29
N THR A 176 9.21 4.04 -1.03
CA THR A 176 7.78 4.18 -1.38
C THR A 176 7.17 5.44 -0.74
N ILE A 177 7.45 5.72 0.54
CA ILE A 177 6.98 6.92 1.23
C ILE A 177 7.62 8.19 0.63
N ALA A 178 8.92 8.17 0.34
CA ALA A 178 9.60 9.28 -0.30
C ALA A 178 9.01 9.59 -1.69
N THR A 179 8.73 8.56 -2.48
CA THR A 179 8.06 8.70 -3.79
C THR A 179 6.65 9.27 -3.65
N LEU A 180 5.88 8.86 -2.65
CA LEU A 180 4.57 9.46 -2.37
C LEU A 180 4.68 10.95 -2.08
N ALA A 181 5.64 11.36 -1.25
CA ALA A 181 5.88 12.76 -0.94
C ALA A 181 6.30 13.56 -2.20
N ALA A 182 7.19 13.00 -3.02
CA ALA A 182 7.62 13.61 -4.29
C ALA A 182 6.48 13.75 -5.31
N LEU A 183 5.50 12.86 -5.27
CA LEU A 183 4.27 12.93 -6.08
C LEU A 183 3.21 13.89 -5.50
N GLY A 184 3.53 14.60 -4.42
CA GLY A 184 2.66 15.62 -3.83
C GLY A 184 1.67 15.05 -2.80
N ALA A 185 1.89 13.87 -2.25
CA ALA A 185 1.15 13.44 -1.08
C ALA A 185 1.57 14.32 0.13
N PRO A 186 0.63 15.04 0.77
CA PRO A 186 0.93 16.08 1.75
C PRO A 186 1.42 15.55 3.10
#